data_9a4b15ba43bd32d9ccc62345437a48bb
#
_entry.id   9a4b15ba43bd32d9ccc62345437a48bb
#
_cell.length_a   1.000
_cell.length_b   1.000
_cell.length_c   1.000
_cell.angle_alpha   90.00
_cell.angle_beta   90.00
_cell.angle_gamma   90.00
#
_symmetry.space_group_name_H-M   'P 1'
#
loop_
_entity.id
_entity.type
_entity.pdbx_description
1 polymer ?
#
loop_
_entity_poly.entity_id
_entity_poly.type
_entity_poly.pdbx_seq_one_letter_code
_entity_poly.pdbx_strand_id
1 'polypeptide(L)'
;MAVHLSGVFFSKASISPPIFQHRRRPPSTVVTAASAAPPPSLPPTIQTIGGKSANWYGNSDMNSSNSMVSFEEEYDWADLETDLYHWTKSLRPVQWYPGHIGKTERELKEQLKLMDVVIEVRDGRIPMSTSHPLMDSWLGNRKRILVLNREDMISTADRNAWADYYGRQGIKVVFSNGQLGMGSMKLGRLAKSVAAEVNMKRRARGLLPRAVRAGIVGYPNVGKSSLINRLLKRRMCPAAPRPGVTRSLKWVRFGSDLELLDSPGIIPMRMSDQSAAIKLAICDDIGEKSYDFTDVAGVFVQMLSKLPEANNNVLWERYKIDTDGRCGRTFVHKLAIELFNGDEHQAAFRILSDFRKGRLGKIALERPPVQSRVI
;
A
#
# COMPACT_ATOMS: atom_id res chain seq x y z
N MET A 1 0.61 19.81 72.74
CA MET A 1 0.36 21.01 71.91
C MET A 1 -0.51 20.62 70.74
N ALA A 2 -1.74 21.07 70.75
CA ALA A 2 -2.76 20.75 69.75
C ALA A 2 -2.64 21.68 68.55
N VAL A 3 -2.77 21.15 67.33
CA VAL A 3 -2.96 21.98 66.15
C VAL A 3 -4.20 21.48 65.40
N HIS A 4 -5.09 22.41 65.14
CA HIS A 4 -6.43 22.32 64.59
C HIS A 4 -6.51 21.73 63.20
N LEU A 5 -7.47 20.84 62.97
CA LEU A 5 -8.06 20.45 61.68
C LEU A 5 -9.18 21.45 61.32
N SER A 6 -9.06 22.10 60.18
CA SER A 6 -10.16 22.87 59.57
C SER A 6 -10.72 22.06 58.41
N GLY A 7 -11.94 21.58 58.58
CA GLY A 7 -12.71 20.91 57.51
C GLY A 7 -13.30 21.93 56.55
N VAL A 8 -13.23 21.64 55.26
CA VAL A 8 -13.98 22.35 54.22
C VAL A 8 -15.07 21.43 53.70
N PHE A 9 -16.31 21.82 53.96
CA PHE A 9 -17.52 21.18 53.41
C PHE A 9 -17.70 21.57 51.94
N PHE A 10 -17.72 20.60 51.03
CA PHE A 10 -18.22 20.80 49.67
C PHE A 10 -19.69 20.40 49.56
N SER A 11 -20.52 21.38 49.22
CA SER A 11 -21.94 21.27 48.93
C SER A 11 -22.16 20.51 47.62
N LYS A 12 -23.04 19.50 47.63
CA LYS A 12 -23.56 18.81 46.48
C LYS A 12 -24.57 19.71 45.77
N ALA A 13 -24.21 20.18 44.59
CA ALA A 13 -25.17 20.76 43.64
C ALA A 13 -25.75 19.63 42.75
N SER A 14 -27.05 19.43 42.82
CA SER A 14 -27.84 18.54 41.98
C SER A 14 -28.06 19.19 40.63
N ILE A 15 -27.57 18.56 39.57
CA ILE A 15 -27.83 18.97 38.18
C ILE A 15 -28.91 18.06 37.60
N SER A 16 -30.08 18.66 37.30
CA SER A 16 -31.18 18.03 36.60
C SER A 16 -30.86 17.92 35.11
N PRO A 17 -31.31 16.85 34.37
CA PRO A 17 -31.04 16.69 32.96
C PRO A 17 -31.92 17.61 32.08
N PRO A 18 -31.45 18.05 30.91
CA PRO A 18 -32.20 18.91 30.02
C PRO A 18 -33.31 18.17 29.28
N ILE A 19 -34.46 18.82 29.20
CA ILE A 19 -35.67 18.41 28.52
C ILE A 19 -35.43 18.45 27.01
N PHE A 20 -35.61 17.31 26.33
CA PHE A 20 -35.60 17.22 24.87
C PHE A 20 -36.87 17.86 24.29
N GLN A 21 -36.77 18.99 23.60
CA GLN A 21 -37.81 19.55 22.77
C GLN A 21 -37.80 18.87 21.38
N HIS A 22 -38.91 18.22 21.04
CA HIS A 22 -39.18 17.70 19.71
C HIS A 22 -39.23 18.83 18.67
N ARG A 23 -38.21 18.92 17.80
CA ARG A 23 -38.31 19.70 16.57
C ARG A 23 -39.01 18.90 15.48
N ARG A 24 -40.11 19.44 14.99
CA ARG A 24 -40.88 18.95 13.83
C ARG A 24 -40.04 18.97 12.58
N ARG A 25 -40.13 17.89 11.78
CA ARG A 25 -39.52 17.78 10.45
C ARG A 25 -40.21 18.70 9.46
N PRO A 26 -39.49 19.39 8.53
CA PRO A 26 -40.10 20.03 7.38
C PRO A 26 -40.49 19.00 6.31
N PRO A 27 -41.43 19.33 5.41
CA PRO A 27 -41.96 18.40 4.42
C PRO A 27 -40.93 18.07 3.33
N SER A 28 -40.96 16.81 2.88
CA SER A 28 -40.14 16.25 1.82
C SER A 28 -40.42 16.93 0.47
N THR A 29 -39.41 17.56 -0.08
CA THR A 29 -39.39 18.03 -1.48
C THR A 29 -39.11 16.82 -2.37
N VAL A 30 -40.05 16.54 -3.27
CA VAL A 30 -39.90 15.53 -4.33
C VAL A 30 -38.88 16.04 -5.33
N VAL A 31 -37.73 15.37 -5.39
CA VAL A 31 -36.73 15.60 -6.44
C VAL A 31 -37.02 14.62 -7.57
N THR A 32 -37.43 15.18 -8.70
CA THR A 32 -37.61 14.48 -9.98
C THR A 32 -36.28 13.85 -10.41
N ALA A 33 -36.34 12.57 -10.73
CA ALA A 33 -35.21 11.79 -11.24
C ALA A 33 -34.73 12.35 -12.59
N ALA A 34 -33.51 12.85 -12.64
CA ALA A 34 -32.82 13.13 -13.89
C ALA A 34 -32.33 11.80 -14.51
N SER A 35 -32.67 11.61 -15.77
CA SER A 35 -32.30 10.48 -16.63
C SER A 35 -30.80 10.21 -16.61
N ALA A 36 -30.43 9.00 -16.20
CA ALA A 36 -29.06 8.52 -16.28
C ALA A 36 -28.71 8.19 -17.74
N ALA A 37 -27.53 8.66 -18.19
CA ALA A 37 -26.97 8.31 -19.47
C ALA A 37 -26.62 6.81 -19.52
N PRO A 38 -26.75 6.14 -20.70
CA PRO A 38 -26.42 4.73 -20.81
C PRO A 38 -24.93 4.46 -20.68
N PRO A 39 -24.52 3.27 -20.18
CA PRO A 39 -23.12 2.90 -20.07
C PRO A 39 -22.48 2.70 -21.45
N PRO A 40 -21.16 2.86 -21.59
CA PRO A 40 -20.46 2.68 -22.85
C PRO A 40 -20.51 1.23 -23.32
N SER A 41 -20.69 1.04 -24.61
CA SER A 41 -20.82 -0.24 -25.31
C SER A 41 -19.54 -1.08 -25.19
N LEU A 42 -19.71 -2.38 -24.96
CA LEU A 42 -18.68 -3.41 -24.96
C LEU A 42 -17.99 -3.50 -26.34
N PRO A 43 -16.70 -3.85 -26.41
CA PRO A 43 -16.00 -4.13 -27.66
C PRO A 43 -16.54 -5.42 -28.31
N PRO A 44 -16.42 -5.55 -29.65
CA PRO A 44 -17.06 -6.63 -30.40
C PRO A 44 -16.43 -8.00 -30.10
N THR A 45 -17.31 -8.99 -29.94
CA THR A 45 -17.01 -10.41 -29.83
C THR A 45 -16.27 -10.89 -31.06
N ILE A 46 -15.08 -11.46 -30.90
CA ILE A 46 -14.35 -12.16 -31.95
C ILE A 46 -15.08 -13.47 -32.24
N GLN A 47 -15.66 -13.57 -33.45
CA GLN A 47 -16.23 -14.81 -33.96
C GLN A 47 -15.14 -15.81 -34.30
N THR A 48 -15.24 -16.99 -33.71
CA THR A 48 -14.44 -18.17 -34.06
C THR A 48 -14.82 -18.63 -35.43
N ILE A 49 -13.89 -18.56 -36.40
CA ILE A 49 -14.07 -19.20 -37.72
C ILE A 49 -13.59 -20.65 -37.60
N GLY A 50 -14.56 -21.54 -37.73
CA GLY A 50 -14.34 -22.95 -37.74
C GLY A 50 -13.81 -23.46 -39.13
N GLY A 51 -13.03 -24.51 -39.03
CA GLY A 51 -13.06 -25.56 -40.05
C GLY A 51 -11.89 -25.66 -40.98
N LYS A 52 -11.11 -26.72 -40.88
CA LYS A 52 -11.14 -27.82 -41.85
C LYS A 52 -10.05 -28.85 -41.52
N SER A 53 -10.50 -30.06 -41.29
CA SER A 53 -9.69 -31.28 -41.28
C SER A 53 -9.04 -31.49 -42.65
N ALA A 54 -7.76 -31.80 -42.67
CA ALA A 54 -7.09 -32.44 -43.78
C ALA A 54 -6.24 -33.60 -43.24
N ASN A 55 -6.73 -34.82 -43.48
CA ASN A 55 -5.97 -36.06 -43.36
C ASN A 55 -4.84 -36.05 -44.39
N TRP A 56 -3.63 -36.33 -43.96
CA TRP A 56 -2.58 -36.88 -44.79
C TRP A 56 -1.87 -38.03 -44.07
N TYR A 57 -2.07 -39.24 -44.62
CA TYR A 57 -1.23 -40.43 -44.38
C TYR A 57 0.08 -40.24 -45.13
N GLY A 58 1.19 -40.55 -44.50
CA GLY A 58 2.50 -40.64 -45.13
C GLY A 58 3.55 -41.16 -44.16
N ASN A 59 4.02 -42.34 -44.40
CA ASN A 59 4.94 -43.21 -43.67
C ASN A 59 6.34 -42.64 -43.42
N SER A 60 6.91 -43.20 -42.34
CA SER A 60 8.29 -43.73 -42.11
C SER A 60 9.42 -42.74 -41.84
N ASP A 61 10.03 -43.03 -40.75
CA ASP A 61 11.42 -43.22 -40.37
C ASP A 61 12.02 -42.29 -39.32
N MET A 62 12.27 -42.96 -38.21
CA MET A 62 13.47 -42.95 -37.34
C MET A 62 14.04 -41.68 -36.73
N ASN A 63 14.09 -41.71 -35.42
CA ASN A 63 15.09 -41.15 -34.53
C ASN A 63 15.29 -39.60 -34.57
N SER A 64 14.55 -38.91 -33.74
CA SER A 64 15.10 -37.82 -32.98
C SER A 64 14.38 -37.74 -31.65
N SER A 65 15.15 -37.80 -30.59
CA SER A 65 14.73 -37.53 -29.18
C SER A 65 14.05 -36.16 -29.12
N ASN A 66 12.70 -36.17 -29.27
CA ASN A 66 11.88 -35.02 -28.98
C ASN A 66 11.88 -34.84 -27.46
N SER A 67 12.76 -33.98 -26.97
CA SER A 67 12.50 -33.30 -25.71
C SER A 67 11.18 -32.54 -25.91
N MET A 68 10.07 -33.06 -25.37
CA MET A 68 8.89 -32.28 -25.14
C MET A 68 9.32 -31.15 -24.24
N VAL A 69 9.60 -29.99 -24.80
CA VAL A 69 9.57 -28.72 -24.09
C VAL A 69 8.08 -28.52 -23.79
N SER A 70 7.69 -28.91 -22.60
CA SER A 70 6.42 -28.45 -22.06
C SER A 70 6.51 -26.93 -22.05
N PHE A 71 5.80 -26.28 -22.95
CA PHE A 71 5.46 -24.87 -22.78
C PHE A 71 4.52 -24.85 -21.57
N GLU A 72 5.09 -24.78 -20.36
CA GLU A 72 4.36 -24.26 -19.21
C GLU A 72 4.06 -22.81 -19.61
N GLU A 73 2.80 -22.51 -19.93
CA GLU A 73 2.34 -21.14 -20.12
C GLU A 73 2.72 -20.40 -18.84
N GLU A 74 3.73 -19.54 -18.95
CA GLU A 74 4.21 -18.74 -17.81
C GLU A 74 3.05 -17.82 -17.42
N TYR A 75 2.45 -18.09 -16.26
CA TYR A 75 1.30 -17.34 -15.74
C TYR A 75 1.67 -15.85 -15.65
N ASP A 76 1.00 -15.03 -16.46
CA ASP A 76 1.31 -13.60 -16.54
C ASP A 76 0.74 -12.84 -15.35
N TRP A 77 1.43 -11.79 -14.95
CA TRP A 77 0.97 -10.85 -13.91
C TRP A 77 -0.33 -10.11 -14.29
N ALA A 78 -0.63 -9.96 -15.58
CA ALA A 78 -1.89 -9.45 -16.05
C ALA A 78 -3.06 -10.38 -15.72
N ASP A 79 -2.84 -11.69 -15.80
CA ASP A 79 -3.82 -12.71 -15.41
C ASP A 79 -4.08 -12.67 -13.90
N LEU A 80 -3.03 -12.48 -13.10
CA LEU A 80 -3.18 -12.34 -11.65
C LEU A 80 -4.04 -11.12 -11.27
N GLU A 81 -3.86 -9.98 -11.92
CA GLU A 81 -4.68 -8.78 -11.67
C GLU A 81 -6.14 -9.01 -12.08
N THR A 82 -6.38 -9.72 -13.18
CA THR A 82 -7.72 -10.10 -13.63
C THR A 82 -8.38 -11.06 -12.65
N ASP A 83 -7.67 -12.10 -12.25
CA ASP A 83 -8.12 -13.06 -11.25
C ASP A 83 -8.42 -12.36 -9.91
N LEU A 84 -7.53 -11.49 -9.45
CA LEU A 84 -7.71 -10.74 -8.22
C LEU A 84 -8.96 -9.85 -8.25
N TYR A 85 -9.25 -9.22 -9.39
CA TYR A 85 -10.49 -8.48 -9.58
C TYR A 85 -11.71 -9.39 -9.42
N HIS A 86 -11.70 -10.58 -10.02
CA HIS A 86 -12.79 -11.55 -9.89
C HIS A 86 -12.95 -12.08 -8.48
N TRP A 87 -11.87 -12.42 -7.79
CA TRP A 87 -11.92 -12.94 -6.41
C TRP A 87 -12.43 -11.89 -5.41
N THR A 88 -12.10 -10.63 -5.62
CA THR A 88 -12.48 -9.55 -4.70
C THR A 88 -13.90 -9.04 -4.92
N LYS A 89 -14.49 -9.26 -6.10
CA LYS A 89 -15.84 -8.79 -6.44
C LYS A 89 -16.93 -9.35 -5.54
N SER A 90 -16.77 -10.57 -5.07
CA SER A 90 -17.75 -11.28 -4.19
C SER A 90 -17.50 -11.03 -2.71
N LEU A 91 -16.39 -10.40 -2.34
CA LEU A 91 -16.02 -10.16 -0.95
C LEU A 91 -16.67 -8.89 -0.41
N ARG A 92 -16.72 -8.81 0.92
CA ARG A 92 -17.09 -7.56 1.59
C ARG A 92 -16.08 -6.46 1.18
N PRO A 93 -16.54 -5.32 0.64
CA PRO A 93 -15.63 -4.26 0.23
C PRO A 93 -14.76 -3.79 1.39
N VAL A 94 -13.47 -3.64 1.12
CA VAL A 94 -12.54 -3.01 2.05
C VAL A 94 -12.92 -1.54 2.19
N GLN A 95 -13.23 -1.10 3.40
CA GLN A 95 -13.68 0.26 3.68
C GLN A 95 -12.93 0.82 4.88
N TRP A 96 -12.49 2.06 4.79
CA TRP A 96 -11.94 2.81 5.91
C TRP A 96 -12.77 4.08 6.16
N TYR A 97 -12.81 4.49 7.41
CA TYR A 97 -13.57 5.66 7.84
C TYR A 97 -12.81 6.95 7.54
N PRO A 98 -13.32 7.82 6.65
CA PRO A 98 -12.62 9.02 6.17
C PRO A 98 -12.69 10.22 7.13
N GLY A 99 -13.24 10.11 8.32
CA GLY A 99 -13.59 11.26 9.18
C GLY A 99 -12.48 12.28 9.42
N HIS A 100 -11.21 11.84 9.46
CA HIS A 100 -10.05 12.73 9.64
C HIS A 100 -9.23 12.91 8.35
N ILE A 101 -9.46 12.09 7.33
CA ILE A 101 -8.63 12.05 6.12
C ILE A 101 -8.74 13.36 5.34
N GLY A 102 -9.95 13.86 5.09
CA GLY A 102 -10.16 15.06 4.31
C GLY A 102 -9.57 16.33 4.94
N LYS A 103 -9.56 16.44 6.28
CA LYS A 103 -8.89 17.54 6.98
C LYS A 103 -7.37 17.42 6.82
N THR A 104 -6.82 16.25 7.08
CA THR A 104 -5.38 15.98 6.99
C THR A 104 -4.86 16.15 5.57
N GLU A 105 -5.61 15.71 4.57
CA GLU A 105 -5.30 15.90 3.15
C GLU A 105 -5.21 17.39 2.79
N ARG A 106 -6.17 18.18 3.24
CA ARG A 106 -6.18 19.64 2.99
C ARG A 106 -4.99 20.32 3.67
N GLU A 107 -4.73 20.01 4.93
CA GLU A 107 -3.57 20.52 5.66
C GLU A 107 -2.25 20.15 4.97
N LEU A 108 -2.10 18.89 4.52
CA LEU A 108 -0.91 18.47 3.80
C LEU A 108 -0.75 19.21 2.47
N LYS A 109 -1.80 19.40 1.68
CA LYS A 109 -1.75 20.17 0.43
C LYS A 109 -1.19 21.57 0.66
N GLU A 110 -1.64 22.25 1.72
CA GLU A 110 -1.13 23.58 2.05
C GLU A 110 0.35 23.54 2.45
N GLN A 111 0.76 22.55 3.25
CA GLN A 111 2.16 22.40 3.62
C GLN A 111 3.04 22.03 2.43
N LEU A 112 2.56 21.20 1.50
CA LEU A 112 3.32 20.82 0.30
C LEU A 112 3.66 22.04 -0.56
N LYS A 113 2.82 23.10 -0.55
CA LYS A 113 3.13 24.36 -1.26
C LYS A 113 4.40 25.04 -0.75
N LEU A 114 4.77 24.80 0.51
CA LEU A 114 5.94 25.38 1.17
C LEU A 114 7.20 24.52 1.01
N MET A 115 7.10 23.33 0.40
CA MET A 115 8.21 22.40 0.26
C MET A 115 9.05 22.70 -0.98
N ASP A 116 10.36 22.56 -0.84
CA ASP A 116 11.32 22.60 -1.94
C ASP A 116 11.46 21.22 -2.61
N VAL A 117 11.27 20.16 -1.80
CA VAL A 117 11.44 18.75 -2.20
C VAL A 117 10.36 17.93 -1.54
N VAL A 118 9.86 16.91 -2.23
CA VAL A 118 8.96 15.92 -1.65
C VAL A 118 9.59 14.54 -1.71
N ILE A 119 9.62 13.87 -0.58
CA ILE A 119 10.05 12.47 -0.44
C ILE A 119 8.77 11.64 -0.33
N GLU A 120 8.43 10.95 -1.42
CA GLU A 120 7.29 10.05 -1.46
C GLU A 120 7.75 8.66 -1.06
N VAL A 121 7.13 8.11 0.00
CA VAL A 121 7.44 6.76 0.51
C VAL A 121 6.30 5.82 0.16
N ARG A 122 6.64 4.74 -0.54
CA ARG A 122 5.73 3.66 -0.92
C ARG A 122 6.23 2.34 -0.35
N ASP A 123 5.35 1.36 -0.23
CA ASP A 123 5.74 -0.01 0.12
C ASP A 123 6.33 -0.71 -1.10
N GLY A 124 7.53 -1.28 -0.98
CA GLY A 124 8.22 -1.95 -2.08
C GLY A 124 7.53 -3.23 -2.56
N ARG A 125 6.65 -3.82 -1.75
CA ARG A 125 5.86 -5.01 -2.12
C ARG A 125 4.69 -4.66 -3.04
N ILE A 126 4.17 -3.41 -2.93
CA ILE A 126 2.96 -2.91 -3.62
C ILE A 126 3.13 -1.43 -4.02
N PRO A 127 4.11 -1.09 -4.88
CA PRO A 127 4.44 0.29 -5.20
C PRO A 127 3.31 1.07 -5.91
N MET A 128 2.47 0.39 -6.70
CA MET A 128 1.35 1.02 -7.38
C MET A 128 0.17 1.25 -6.44
N SER A 129 -0.22 0.25 -5.65
CA SER A 129 -1.32 0.37 -4.68
C SER A 129 -1.04 1.39 -3.58
N THR A 130 0.24 1.66 -3.25
CA THR A 130 0.64 2.72 -2.30
C THR A 130 0.95 4.06 -2.96
N SER A 131 0.59 4.23 -4.24
CA SER A 131 0.64 5.50 -4.97
C SER A 131 -0.67 6.26 -4.80
N HIS A 132 -0.61 7.48 -4.29
CA HIS A 132 -1.82 8.30 -4.21
C HIS A 132 -2.17 8.87 -5.59
N PRO A 133 -3.41 8.67 -6.11
CA PRO A 133 -3.78 9.04 -7.48
C PRO A 133 -3.63 10.54 -7.77
N LEU A 134 -3.77 11.39 -6.75
CA LEU A 134 -3.61 12.83 -6.89
C LEU A 134 -2.19 13.34 -6.57
N MET A 135 -1.23 12.44 -6.33
CA MET A 135 0.12 12.85 -5.88
C MET A 135 0.79 13.77 -6.88
N ASP A 136 0.75 13.44 -8.15
CA ASP A 136 1.41 14.23 -9.21
C ASP A 136 0.81 15.64 -9.31
N SER A 137 -0.52 15.77 -9.15
CA SER A 137 -1.18 17.08 -9.13
C SER A 137 -0.80 17.91 -7.91
N TRP A 138 -0.57 17.29 -6.75
CA TRP A 138 -0.14 18.00 -5.53
C TRP A 138 1.33 18.42 -5.59
N LEU A 139 2.16 17.61 -6.23
CA LEU A 139 3.58 17.89 -6.38
C LEU A 139 3.83 19.02 -7.38
N GLY A 140 3.09 19.08 -8.48
CA GLY A 140 3.37 20.00 -9.59
C GLY A 140 4.84 19.89 -10.03
N ASN A 141 5.53 21.02 -10.19
CA ASN A 141 6.93 21.07 -10.64
C ASN A 141 7.97 20.87 -9.52
N ARG A 142 7.57 20.40 -8.33
CA ARG A 142 8.51 20.19 -7.22
C ARG A 142 9.37 18.96 -7.46
N LYS A 143 10.60 19.02 -6.96
CA LYS A 143 11.49 17.86 -7.00
C LYS A 143 10.93 16.74 -6.14
N ARG A 144 10.85 15.56 -6.74
CA ARG A 144 10.39 14.32 -6.11
C ARG A 144 11.56 13.35 -5.94
N ILE A 145 11.62 12.73 -4.76
CA ILE A 145 12.44 11.56 -4.49
C ILE A 145 11.47 10.45 -4.13
N LEU A 146 11.43 9.41 -4.95
CA LEU A 146 10.62 8.23 -4.67
C LEU A 146 11.43 7.25 -3.80
N VAL A 147 10.83 6.81 -2.70
CA VAL A 147 11.41 5.80 -1.81
C VAL A 147 10.52 4.57 -1.82
N LEU A 148 11.06 3.44 -2.26
CA LEU A 148 10.43 2.13 -2.09
C LEU A 148 11.02 1.50 -0.83
N ASN A 149 10.24 1.51 0.23
CA ASN A 149 10.63 0.99 1.54
C ASN A 149 10.34 -0.52 1.62
N ARG A 150 10.86 -1.20 2.64
CA ARG A 150 10.79 -2.66 2.83
C ARG A 150 11.48 -3.44 1.71
N GLU A 151 12.64 -2.95 1.24
CA GLU A 151 13.43 -3.63 0.20
C GLU A 151 13.88 -5.03 0.60
N ASP A 152 13.90 -5.34 1.90
CA ASP A 152 14.18 -6.66 2.46
C ASP A 152 13.09 -7.69 2.18
N MET A 153 11.90 -7.24 1.82
CA MET A 153 10.70 -8.04 1.59
C MET A 153 10.48 -8.40 0.11
N ILE A 154 11.31 -7.90 -0.79
CA ILE A 154 11.20 -8.14 -2.23
C ILE A 154 12.47 -8.77 -2.78
N SER A 155 12.35 -9.46 -3.92
CA SER A 155 13.50 -10.06 -4.59
C SER A 155 14.40 -9.01 -5.25
N THR A 156 15.64 -9.39 -5.59
CA THR A 156 16.54 -8.52 -6.34
C THR A 156 16.01 -8.27 -7.76
N ALA A 157 15.33 -9.24 -8.35
CA ALA A 157 14.68 -9.12 -9.65
C ALA A 157 13.59 -8.06 -9.64
N ASP A 158 12.66 -8.12 -8.67
CA ASP A 158 11.59 -7.12 -8.50
C ASP A 158 12.16 -5.73 -8.27
N ARG A 159 13.16 -5.64 -7.38
CA ARG A 159 13.84 -4.37 -7.12
C ARG A 159 14.43 -3.75 -8.38
N ASN A 160 15.09 -4.54 -9.22
CA ASN A 160 15.68 -4.07 -10.48
C ASN A 160 14.59 -3.68 -11.48
N ALA A 161 13.54 -4.48 -11.62
CA ALA A 161 12.40 -4.18 -12.48
C ALA A 161 11.74 -2.82 -12.12
N TRP A 162 11.52 -2.57 -10.84
CA TRP A 162 11.00 -1.27 -10.39
C TRP A 162 11.99 -0.11 -10.59
N ALA A 163 13.29 -0.36 -10.41
CA ALA A 163 14.32 0.65 -10.68
C ALA A 163 14.32 1.07 -12.15
N ASP A 164 14.23 0.12 -13.05
CA ASP A 164 14.19 0.35 -14.50
C ASP A 164 12.89 1.05 -14.91
N TYR A 165 11.75 0.62 -14.38
CA TYR A 165 10.45 1.21 -14.67
C TYR A 165 10.42 2.72 -14.33
N TYR A 166 10.78 3.07 -13.12
CA TYR A 166 10.80 4.48 -12.71
C TYR A 166 11.96 5.26 -13.33
N GLY A 167 13.10 4.60 -13.58
CA GLY A 167 14.24 5.20 -14.27
C GLY A 167 13.89 5.68 -15.67
N ARG A 168 13.11 4.91 -16.44
CA ARG A 168 12.59 5.32 -17.76
C ARG A 168 11.68 6.56 -17.69
N GLN A 169 11.00 6.76 -16.58
CA GLN A 169 10.17 7.94 -16.33
C GLN A 169 10.97 9.15 -15.78
N GLY A 170 12.29 9.02 -15.66
CA GLY A 170 13.15 10.06 -15.10
C GLY A 170 13.02 10.24 -13.58
N ILE A 171 12.34 9.30 -12.89
CA ILE A 171 12.11 9.36 -11.45
C ILE A 171 13.27 8.70 -10.71
N LYS A 172 13.92 9.44 -9.80
CA LYS A 172 14.98 8.89 -8.95
C LYS A 172 14.38 8.06 -7.82
N VAL A 173 14.68 6.74 -7.84
CA VAL A 173 14.20 5.79 -6.82
C VAL A 173 15.31 5.48 -5.82
N VAL A 174 14.92 5.44 -4.55
CA VAL A 174 15.75 4.94 -3.45
C VAL A 174 15.05 3.76 -2.81
N PHE A 175 15.69 2.61 -2.82
CA PHE A 175 15.21 1.46 -2.05
C PHE A 175 15.72 1.58 -0.62
N SER A 176 14.87 1.27 0.35
CA SER A 176 15.21 1.40 1.77
C SER A 176 14.55 0.35 2.65
N ASN A 177 15.18 0.11 3.79
CA ASN A 177 14.56 -0.54 4.93
C ASN A 177 14.60 0.41 6.12
N GLY A 178 13.45 1.01 6.44
CA GLY A 178 13.34 1.97 7.54
C GLY A 178 13.59 1.35 8.93
N GLN A 179 13.47 0.03 9.09
CA GLN A 179 13.77 -0.67 10.34
C GLN A 179 15.26 -0.98 10.48
N LEU A 180 15.88 -1.56 9.47
CA LEU A 180 17.30 -1.94 9.48
C LEU A 180 18.23 -0.77 9.11
N GLY A 181 17.72 0.24 8.44
CA GLY A 181 18.47 1.44 8.06
C GLY A 181 19.16 1.35 6.69
N MET A 182 18.94 0.28 5.93
CA MET A 182 19.42 0.18 4.55
C MET A 182 18.82 1.30 3.70
N GLY A 183 19.58 1.83 2.75
CA GLY A 183 19.12 2.92 1.87
C GLY A 183 19.05 4.31 2.54
N SER A 184 18.96 4.42 3.86
CA SER A 184 18.80 5.69 4.57
C SER A 184 19.95 6.67 4.31
N MET A 185 21.20 6.19 4.27
CA MET A 185 22.37 7.03 3.95
C MET A 185 22.34 7.54 2.49
N LYS A 186 21.87 6.72 1.54
CA LYS A 186 21.69 7.11 0.14
C LYS A 186 20.63 8.21 0.03
N LEU A 187 19.50 8.03 0.73
CA LEU A 187 18.45 9.04 0.80
C LEU A 187 18.94 10.34 1.41
N GLY A 188 19.69 10.28 2.52
CA GLY A 188 20.26 11.46 3.18
C GLY A 188 21.21 12.24 2.28
N ARG A 189 22.10 11.54 1.54
CA ARG A 189 22.99 12.16 0.56
C ARG A 189 22.22 12.81 -0.59
N LEU A 190 21.20 12.12 -1.13
CA LEU A 190 20.37 12.65 -2.20
C LEU A 190 19.56 13.87 -1.75
N ALA A 191 18.98 13.85 -0.56
CA ALA A 191 18.26 14.99 0.00
C ALA A 191 19.18 16.21 0.18
N LYS A 192 20.41 16.02 0.68
CA LYS A 192 21.41 17.08 0.79
C LYS A 192 21.86 17.63 -0.57
N SER A 193 22.06 16.76 -1.57
CA SER A 193 22.38 17.19 -2.94
C SER A 193 21.29 18.08 -3.53
N VAL A 194 20.03 17.69 -3.36
CA VAL A 194 18.89 18.52 -3.80
C VAL A 194 18.83 19.83 -3.00
N ALA A 195 19.13 19.80 -1.70
CA ALA A 195 19.20 20.99 -0.87
C ALA A 195 20.28 21.96 -1.35
N ALA A 196 21.46 21.46 -1.68
CA ALA A 196 22.55 22.29 -2.23
C ALA A 196 22.14 22.95 -3.55
N GLU A 197 21.48 22.22 -4.45
CA GLU A 197 20.99 22.75 -5.71
C GLU A 197 19.92 23.85 -5.54
N VAL A 198 18.99 23.67 -4.59
CA VAL A 198 17.99 24.69 -4.25
C VAL A 198 18.68 25.97 -3.77
N ASN A 199 19.65 25.83 -2.86
CA ASN A 199 20.38 26.99 -2.33
C ASN A 199 21.28 27.66 -3.38
N MET A 200 21.84 26.90 -4.32
CA MET A 200 22.56 27.47 -5.46
C MET A 200 21.65 28.34 -6.35
N LYS A 201 20.45 27.84 -6.67
CA LYS A 201 19.42 28.63 -7.40
C LYS A 201 18.96 29.86 -6.63
N ARG A 202 18.88 29.80 -5.29
CA ARG A 202 18.56 30.96 -4.44
C ARG A 202 19.66 32.02 -4.51
N ARG A 203 20.94 31.62 -4.37
CA ARG A 203 22.09 32.53 -4.49
C ARG A 203 22.12 33.23 -5.86
N ALA A 204 21.89 32.48 -6.93
CA ALA A 204 21.80 33.05 -8.29
C ALA A 204 20.70 34.12 -8.44
N ARG A 205 19.69 34.13 -7.56
CA ARG A 205 18.63 35.14 -7.48
C ARG A 205 18.89 36.22 -6.42
N GLY A 206 20.09 36.29 -5.84
CA GLY A 206 20.44 37.25 -4.78
C GLY A 206 19.81 36.92 -3.41
N LEU A 207 19.26 35.72 -3.20
CA LEU A 207 18.63 35.31 -1.95
C LEU A 207 19.62 34.56 -1.06
N LEU A 208 19.56 34.79 0.25
CA LEU A 208 20.38 34.06 1.23
C LEU A 208 20.03 32.56 1.25
N PRO A 209 21.03 31.70 1.46
CA PRO A 209 20.80 30.26 1.70
C PRO A 209 19.94 30.06 2.95
N ARG A 210 19.10 29.03 2.93
CA ARG A 210 18.32 28.59 4.09
C ARG A 210 18.26 27.06 4.18
N ALA A 211 17.82 26.55 5.30
CA ALA A 211 17.46 25.15 5.38
C ALA A 211 16.36 24.82 4.37
N VAL A 212 16.59 23.75 3.59
CA VAL A 212 15.64 23.30 2.57
C VAL A 212 14.54 22.49 3.22
N ARG A 213 13.31 22.74 2.84
CA ARG A 213 12.14 22.07 3.38
C ARG A 213 11.79 20.86 2.52
N ALA A 214 11.82 19.66 3.14
CA ALA A 214 11.41 18.42 2.51
C ALA A 214 10.21 17.83 3.22
N GLY A 215 9.10 17.65 2.51
CA GLY A 215 7.93 16.96 3.01
C GLY A 215 8.05 15.45 2.77
N ILE A 216 7.80 14.63 3.80
CA ILE A 216 7.73 13.17 3.66
C ILE A 216 6.27 12.76 3.62
N VAL A 217 5.86 12.16 2.50
CA VAL A 217 4.47 11.80 2.20
C VAL A 217 4.34 10.33 1.84
N GLY A 218 3.15 9.79 1.94
CA GLY A 218 2.84 8.40 1.57
C GLY A 218 1.71 7.83 2.44
N TYR A 219 1.31 6.62 2.13
CA TYR A 219 0.24 5.92 2.83
C TYR A 219 0.58 5.66 4.30
N PRO A 220 -0.42 5.33 5.16
CA PRO A 220 -0.14 4.86 6.50
C PRO A 220 0.80 3.66 6.47
N ASN A 221 1.51 3.42 7.53
CA ASN A 221 2.38 2.25 7.77
C ASN A 221 3.47 1.91 6.72
N VAL A 222 3.59 2.62 5.60
CA VAL A 222 4.69 2.44 4.62
C VAL A 222 6.09 2.75 5.19
N GLY A 223 6.17 3.24 6.43
CA GLY A 223 7.42 3.42 7.17
C GLY A 223 8.01 4.83 7.15
N LYS A 224 7.24 5.90 6.88
CA LYS A 224 7.70 7.30 6.87
C LYS A 224 8.46 7.70 8.16
N SER A 225 7.80 7.57 9.30
CA SER A 225 8.39 7.95 10.60
C SER A 225 9.60 7.09 10.99
N SER A 226 9.59 5.82 10.64
CA SER A 226 10.75 4.92 10.82
C SER A 226 11.95 5.40 9.99
N LEU A 227 11.71 5.78 8.74
CA LEU A 227 12.74 6.30 7.84
C LEU A 227 13.33 7.61 8.36
N ILE A 228 12.50 8.54 8.85
CA ILE A 228 12.95 9.79 9.48
C ILE A 228 13.84 9.49 10.69
N ASN A 229 13.39 8.60 11.58
CA ASN A 229 14.15 8.23 12.77
C ASN A 229 15.53 7.65 12.41
N ARG A 230 15.61 6.88 11.32
CA ARG A 230 16.89 6.35 10.81
C ARG A 230 17.78 7.43 10.21
N LEU A 231 17.22 8.34 9.42
CA LEU A 231 17.96 9.48 8.88
C LEU A 231 18.57 10.32 10.01
N LEU A 232 17.81 10.54 11.07
CA LEU A 232 18.25 11.33 12.22
C LEU A 232 19.16 10.58 13.20
N LYS A 233 19.28 9.25 13.07
CA LYS A 233 19.95 8.34 14.02
C LYS A 233 19.43 8.50 15.45
N ARG A 234 18.17 8.90 15.63
CA ARG A 234 17.49 9.09 16.92
C ARG A 234 15.98 9.00 16.74
N ARG A 235 15.29 8.62 17.84
CA ARG A 235 13.83 8.45 17.83
C ARG A 235 13.12 9.80 18.08
N MET A 236 12.81 10.51 16.99
CA MET A 236 12.15 11.81 17.03
C MET A 236 10.67 11.75 16.64
N CYS A 237 10.29 10.78 15.82
CA CYS A 237 8.92 10.59 15.35
C CYS A 237 8.32 9.32 15.98
N PRO A 238 7.04 9.34 16.43
CA PRO A 238 6.35 8.12 16.82
C PRO A 238 6.30 7.13 15.67
N ALA A 239 6.76 5.91 15.89
CA ALA A 239 6.72 4.85 14.90
C ALA A 239 6.29 3.55 15.58
N ALA A 240 5.26 2.90 15.06
CA ALA A 240 4.81 1.58 15.47
C ALA A 240 4.26 0.85 14.24
N PRO A 241 4.27 -0.49 14.23
CA PRO A 241 3.78 -1.29 13.10
C PRO A 241 2.24 -1.34 13.08
N ARG A 242 1.61 -0.16 12.99
CA ARG A 242 0.15 -0.02 12.85
C ARG A 242 -0.20 1.32 12.20
N PRO A 243 -1.26 1.41 11.38
CA PRO A 243 -1.72 2.66 10.79
C PRO A 243 -2.18 3.69 11.83
N GLY A 244 -2.08 4.99 11.48
CA GLY A 244 -2.60 6.09 12.30
C GLY A 244 -1.77 6.47 13.54
N VAL A 245 -0.51 6.09 13.62
CA VAL A 245 0.41 6.46 14.72
C VAL A 245 0.78 7.94 14.64
N THR A 246 1.13 8.46 13.46
CA THR A 246 1.36 9.88 13.23
C THR A 246 0.02 10.55 12.93
N ARG A 247 -0.41 11.45 13.81
CA ARG A 247 -1.73 12.14 13.71
C ARG A 247 -1.63 13.62 13.34
N SER A 248 -0.45 14.20 13.44
CA SER A 248 -0.22 15.62 13.16
C SER A 248 1.08 15.80 12.39
N LEU A 249 1.16 16.90 11.66
CA LEU A 249 2.35 17.33 10.95
C LEU A 249 3.43 17.74 11.95
N LYS A 250 4.66 17.23 11.79
CA LYS A 250 5.78 17.52 12.68
C LYS A 250 7.04 17.88 11.91
N TRP A 251 7.58 19.07 12.20
CA TRP A 251 8.87 19.48 11.67
C TRP A 251 10.03 18.93 12.48
N VAL A 252 11.04 18.42 11.79
CA VAL A 252 12.25 17.86 12.38
C VAL A 252 13.47 18.34 11.58
N ARG A 253 14.48 18.89 12.26
CA ARG A 253 15.73 19.33 11.62
C ARG A 253 16.69 18.18 11.39
N PHE A 254 17.28 18.15 10.21
CA PHE A 254 18.33 17.23 9.79
C PHE A 254 19.60 18.02 9.40
N GLY A 255 20.49 18.20 10.36
CA GLY A 255 21.64 19.09 10.23
C GLY A 255 21.23 20.56 10.14
N SER A 256 22.10 21.38 9.54
CA SER A 256 21.86 22.81 9.27
C SER A 256 21.07 23.07 7.99
N ASP A 257 21.04 22.10 7.08
CA ASP A 257 20.72 22.31 5.67
C ASP A 257 19.34 21.79 5.29
N LEU A 258 18.68 20.98 6.13
CA LEU A 258 17.44 20.30 5.78
C LEU A 258 16.45 20.29 6.97
N GLU A 259 15.22 20.70 6.69
CA GLU A 259 14.06 20.53 7.57
C GLU A 259 13.13 19.49 6.95
N LEU A 260 12.78 18.46 7.73
CA LEU A 260 11.89 17.38 7.32
C LEU A 260 10.52 17.57 7.96
N LEU A 261 9.45 17.49 7.17
CA LEU A 261 8.09 17.43 7.67
C LEU A 261 7.62 15.97 7.69
N ASP A 262 7.42 15.41 8.88
CA ASP A 262 6.72 14.13 9.04
C ASP A 262 5.21 14.36 8.88
N SER A 263 4.61 13.61 7.96
CA SER A 263 3.17 13.72 7.69
C SER A 263 2.42 12.47 8.14
N PRO A 264 1.16 12.63 8.60
CA PRO A 264 0.24 11.50 8.71
C PRO A 264 0.15 10.74 7.39
N GLY A 265 -0.17 9.45 7.47
CA GLY A 265 -0.47 8.65 6.29
C GLY A 265 -1.75 9.14 5.62
N ILE A 266 -1.73 9.30 4.30
CA ILE A 266 -2.88 9.75 3.52
C ILE A 266 -3.27 8.67 2.54
N ILE A 267 -4.54 8.27 2.64
CA ILE A 267 -5.21 7.34 1.74
C ILE A 267 -6.30 8.13 1.01
N PRO A 268 -6.58 7.85 -0.27
CA PRO A 268 -7.72 8.44 -0.96
C PRO A 268 -9.03 8.22 -0.18
N MET A 269 -9.92 9.20 -0.18
CA MET A 269 -11.23 9.08 0.51
C MET A 269 -12.07 7.92 -0.02
N ARG A 270 -11.90 7.57 -1.29
CA ARG A 270 -12.53 6.42 -1.95
C ARG A 270 -11.48 5.68 -2.76
N MET A 271 -11.45 4.38 -2.63
CA MET A 271 -10.68 3.51 -3.48
C MET A 271 -11.66 2.70 -4.31
N SER A 272 -11.69 2.97 -5.62
CA SER A 272 -12.52 2.25 -6.57
C SER A 272 -11.97 0.86 -6.87
N ASP A 273 -10.66 0.72 -6.79
CA ASP A 273 -9.94 -0.53 -7.03
C ASP A 273 -9.87 -1.36 -5.75
N GLN A 274 -10.71 -2.39 -5.67
CA GLN A 274 -10.74 -3.33 -4.55
C GLN A 274 -9.51 -4.26 -4.55
N SER A 275 -8.90 -4.52 -5.70
CA SER A 275 -7.67 -5.29 -5.80
C SER A 275 -6.53 -4.58 -5.08
N ALA A 276 -6.36 -3.27 -5.33
CA ALA A 276 -5.41 -2.45 -4.59
C ALA A 276 -5.74 -2.39 -3.08
N ALA A 277 -7.02 -2.27 -2.72
CA ALA A 277 -7.44 -2.24 -1.32
C ALA A 277 -7.11 -3.52 -0.57
N ILE A 278 -7.27 -4.69 -1.19
CA ILE A 278 -6.89 -5.99 -0.62
C ILE A 278 -5.36 -6.08 -0.45
N LYS A 279 -4.56 -5.65 -1.44
CA LYS A 279 -3.10 -5.62 -1.32
C LYS A 279 -2.65 -4.74 -0.15
N LEU A 280 -3.27 -3.56 0.04
CA LEU A 280 -3.03 -2.70 1.20
C LEU A 280 -3.39 -3.40 2.52
N ALA A 281 -4.49 -4.17 2.57
CA ALA A 281 -4.87 -4.96 3.74
C ALA A 281 -3.85 -6.06 4.02
N ILE A 282 -3.42 -6.81 3.00
CA ILE A 282 -2.38 -7.85 3.14
C ILE A 282 -1.09 -7.24 3.72
N CYS A 283 -0.68 -6.07 3.25
CA CYS A 283 0.54 -5.38 3.66
C CYS A 283 0.45 -4.61 4.99
N ASP A 284 -0.74 -4.49 5.60
CA ASP A 284 -1.00 -3.71 6.82
C ASP A 284 -0.87 -2.18 6.64
N ASP A 285 -1.09 -1.69 5.42
CA ASP A 285 -1.04 -0.26 5.12
C ASP A 285 -2.39 0.45 5.36
N ILE A 286 -3.43 -0.31 5.71
CA ILE A 286 -4.75 0.16 6.19
C ILE A 286 -5.12 -0.48 7.52
N GLY A 287 -6.03 0.16 8.26
CA GLY A 287 -6.42 -0.30 9.59
C GLY A 287 -7.18 -1.63 9.58
N GLU A 288 -6.92 -2.47 10.57
CA GLU A 288 -7.51 -3.81 10.73
C GLU A 288 -9.03 -3.82 10.77
N LYS A 289 -9.67 -2.72 11.15
CA LYS A 289 -11.14 -2.58 11.15
C LYS A 289 -11.75 -2.35 9.76
N SER A 290 -10.90 -2.20 8.75
CA SER A 290 -11.31 -1.86 7.38
C SER A 290 -11.64 -3.09 6.54
N TYR A 291 -11.31 -4.30 7.00
CA TYR A 291 -11.43 -5.53 6.24
C TYR A 291 -11.70 -6.76 7.13
N ASP A 292 -12.15 -7.84 6.52
CA ASP A 292 -12.24 -9.15 7.15
C ASP A 292 -10.91 -9.91 6.98
N PHE A 293 -10.35 -10.43 8.08
CA PHE A 293 -9.07 -11.14 8.06
C PHE A 293 -9.12 -12.45 7.28
N THR A 294 -10.22 -13.19 7.39
CA THR A 294 -10.38 -14.49 6.75
C THR A 294 -10.46 -14.35 5.25
N ASP A 295 -11.23 -13.35 4.79
CA ASP A 295 -11.36 -13.03 3.37
C ASP A 295 -10.01 -12.59 2.77
N VAL A 296 -9.32 -11.66 3.44
CA VAL A 296 -8.01 -11.15 2.98
C VAL A 296 -6.95 -12.23 2.96
N ALA A 297 -6.90 -13.09 4.00
CA ALA A 297 -5.96 -14.21 4.05
C ALA A 297 -6.27 -15.26 2.98
N GLY A 298 -7.54 -15.55 2.72
CA GLY A 298 -7.98 -16.44 1.65
C GLY A 298 -7.50 -15.97 0.27
N VAL A 299 -7.72 -14.68 -0.05
CA VAL A 299 -7.23 -14.09 -1.30
C VAL A 299 -5.71 -14.13 -1.36
N PHE A 300 -5.02 -13.83 -0.26
CA PHE A 300 -3.56 -13.85 -0.24
C PHE A 300 -3.00 -15.27 -0.49
N VAL A 301 -3.56 -16.31 0.12
CA VAL A 301 -3.19 -17.69 -0.14
C VAL A 301 -3.42 -18.05 -1.62
N GLN A 302 -4.53 -17.61 -2.19
CA GLN A 302 -4.84 -17.84 -3.60
C GLN A 302 -3.88 -17.08 -4.54
N MET A 303 -3.47 -15.86 -4.20
CA MET A 303 -2.41 -15.15 -4.90
C MET A 303 -1.08 -15.93 -4.83
N LEU A 304 -0.69 -16.41 -3.65
CA LEU A 304 0.56 -17.19 -3.49
C LEU A 304 0.61 -18.43 -4.37
N SER A 305 -0.51 -19.12 -4.57
CA SER A 305 -0.58 -20.30 -5.44
C SER A 305 -0.37 -20.00 -6.93
N LYS A 306 -0.44 -18.72 -7.31
CA LYS A 306 -0.28 -18.26 -8.69
C LYS A 306 1.04 -17.49 -8.93
N LEU A 307 1.70 -17.02 -7.87
CA LEU A 307 2.94 -16.28 -7.99
C LEU A 307 4.12 -17.21 -8.26
N PRO A 308 4.89 -17.02 -9.36
CA PRO A 308 6.02 -17.87 -9.72
C PRO A 308 7.10 -17.91 -8.63
N GLU A 309 7.31 -16.78 -7.95
CA GLU A 309 8.33 -16.66 -6.91
C GLU A 309 7.93 -17.30 -5.60
N ALA A 310 6.64 -17.54 -5.37
CA ALA A 310 6.17 -18.16 -4.14
C ALA A 310 6.50 -19.65 -4.08
N ASN A 311 7.13 -20.24 -5.16
CA ASN A 311 7.29 -21.70 -5.27
C ASN A 311 6.09 -22.39 -4.61
N ASN A 312 5.31 -23.17 -5.27
CA ASN A 312 4.08 -23.81 -4.75
C ASN A 312 4.20 -24.42 -3.34
N ASN A 313 5.38 -24.35 -2.73
CA ASN A 313 5.76 -24.95 -1.45
C ASN A 313 5.86 -23.97 -0.26
N VAL A 314 5.81 -22.64 -0.44
CA VAL A 314 6.01 -21.68 0.68
C VAL A 314 5.06 -21.94 1.84
N LEU A 315 3.79 -22.21 1.56
CA LEU A 315 2.78 -22.52 2.56
C LEU A 315 3.02 -23.91 3.19
N TRP A 316 3.39 -24.90 2.37
CA TRP A 316 3.76 -26.22 2.87
C TRP A 316 5.02 -26.16 3.75
N GLU A 317 6.05 -25.48 3.32
CA GLU A 317 7.28 -25.33 4.11
C GLU A 317 6.98 -24.70 5.48
N ARG A 318 6.07 -23.73 5.50
CA ARG A 318 5.75 -22.97 6.71
C ARG A 318 4.77 -23.67 7.64
N TYR A 319 3.71 -24.29 7.09
CA TYR A 319 2.57 -24.82 7.87
C TYR A 319 2.42 -26.32 7.79
N LYS A 320 3.11 -26.99 6.87
CA LYS A 320 3.00 -28.43 6.59
C LYS A 320 1.60 -28.86 6.14
N ILE A 321 0.84 -27.96 5.55
CA ILE A 321 -0.51 -28.18 5.03
C ILE A 321 -0.49 -27.97 3.53
N ASP A 322 -1.09 -28.91 2.78
CA ASP A 322 -1.20 -28.81 1.34
C ASP A 322 -2.32 -27.83 0.94
N THR A 323 -2.03 -27.04 -0.08
CA THR A 323 -2.98 -26.07 -0.65
C THR A 323 -4.06 -26.73 -1.52
N ASP A 324 -3.86 -28.00 -1.94
CA ASP A 324 -4.73 -28.76 -2.87
C ASP A 324 -5.08 -28.00 -4.17
N GLY A 325 -4.35 -26.92 -4.50
CA GLY A 325 -4.61 -26.07 -5.67
C GLY A 325 -6.00 -25.43 -5.74
N ARG A 326 -6.78 -25.48 -4.63
CA ARG A 326 -8.17 -25.09 -4.57
C ARG A 326 -8.36 -23.66 -4.01
N CYS A 327 -9.45 -23.39 -3.36
CA CYS A 327 -9.78 -22.08 -2.81
C CYS A 327 -8.88 -21.71 -1.61
N GLY A 328 -8.29 -20.51 -1.60
CA GLY A 328 -7.44 -20.07 -0.48
C GLY A 328 -8.18 -20.03 0.85
N ARG A 329 -9.51 -19.86 0.86
CA ARG A 329 -10.34 -19.92 2.06
C ARG A 329 -10.39 -21.33 2.65
N THR A 330 -10.37 -22.38 1.81
CA THR A 330 -10.25 -23.78 2.26
C THR A 330 -8.94 -24.02 3.00
N PHE A 331 -7.85 -23.41 2.55
CA PHE A 331 -6.57 -23.49 3.25
C PHE A 331 -6.63 -22.83 4.63
N VAL A 332 -7.22 -21.63 4.74
CA VAL A 332 -7.40 -20.95 6.04
C VAL A 332 -8.21 -21.84 7.00
N HIS A 333 -9.28 -22.46 6.51
CA HIS A 333 -10.11 -23.38 7.30
C HIS A 333 -9.32 -24.61 7.77
N LYS A 334 -8.57 -25.27 6.89
CA LYS A 334 -7.69 -26.40 7.26
C LYS A 334 -6.68 -25.99 8.33
N LEU A 335 -6.00 -24.85 8.13
CA LEU A 335 -5.03 -24.33 9.10
C LEU A 335 -5.69 -24.05 10.46
N ALA A 336 -6.93 -23.53 10.45
CA ALA A 336 -7.69 -23.29 11.67
C ALA A 336 -7.96 -24.59 12.45
N ILE A 337 -8.39 -25.63 11.77
CA ILE A 337 -8.64 -26.95 12.40
C ILE A 337 -7.35 -27.52 12.99
N GLU A 338 -6.26 -27.52 12.23
CA GLU A 338 -5.04 -28.21 12.63
C GLU A 338 -4.24 -27.48 13.73
N LEU A 339 -4.20 -26.13 13.70
CA LEU A 339 -3.34 -25.35 14.59
C LEU A 339 -4.06 -24.38 15.53
N PHE A 340 -5.36 -24.12 15.33
CA PHE A 340 -6.09 -23.09 16.07
C PHE A 340 -7.47 -23.55 16.58
N ASN A 341 -7.68 -24.85 16.76
CA ASN A 341 -8.93 -25.42 17.28
C ASN A 341 -10.19 -24.94 16.51
N GLY A 342 -10.07 -24.72 15.21
CA GLY A 342 -11.16 -24.25 14.36
C GLY A 342 -11.34 -22.73 14.29
N ASP A 343 -10.49 -21.92 14.95
CA ASP A 343 -10.56 -20.45 14.89
C ASP A 343 -9.93 -19.93 13.60
N GLU A 344 -10.77 -19.68 12.59
CA GLU A 344 -10.35 -19.15 11.29
C GLU A 344 -9.74 -17.74 11.40
N HIS A 345 -10.20 -16.92 12.34
CA HIS A 345 -9.65 -15.57 12.50
C HIS A 345 -8.20 -15.61 12.98
N GLN A 346 -7.88 -16.49 13.94
CA GLN A 346 -6.49 -16.68 14.38
C GLN A 346 -5.61 -17.26 13.28
N ALA A 347 -6.10 -18.21 12.51
CA ALA A 347 -5.39 -18.77 11.37
C ALA A 347 -5.09 -17.70 10.32
N ALA A 348 -6.08 -16.92 9.93
CA ALA A 348 -5.95 -15.81 8.99
C ALA A 348 -4.96 -14.74 9.48
N PHE A 349 -5.08 -14.33 10.75
CA PHE A 349 -4.14 -13.40 11.37
C PHE A 349 -2.71 -13.94 11.35
N ARG A 350 -2.51 -15.24 11.60
CA ARG A 350 -1.19 -15.90 11.55
C ARG A 350 -0.58 -15.83 10.16
N ILE A 351 -1.34 -16.17 9.11
CA ILE A 351 -0.87 -16.12 7.72
C ILE A 351 -0.40 -14.70 7.35
N LEU A 352 -1.25 -13.71 7.56
CA LEU A 352 -0.93 -12.31 7.25
C LEU A 352 0.23 -11.79 8.09
N SER A 353 0.29 -12.13 9.37
CA SER A 353 1.40 -11.77 10.26
C SER A 353 2.73 -12.39 9.81
N ASP A 354 2.73 -13.64 9.36
CA ASP A 354 3.95 -14.29 8.88
C ASP A 354 4.46 -13.66 7.59
N PHE A 355 3.57 -13.31 6.65
CA PHE A 355 3.94 -12.51 5.48
C PHE A 355 4.53 -11.16 5.87
N ARG A 356 3.81 -10.38 6.67
CA ARG A 356 4.23 -9.04 7.11
C ARG A 356 5.58 -9.02 7.84
N LYS A 357 5.97 -10.14 8.44
CA LYS A 357 7.26 -10.35 9.12
C LYS A 357 8.33 -11.00 8.25
N GLY A 358 8.05 -11.25 6.97
CA GLY A 358 8.99 -11.89 6.04
C GLY A 358 9.24 -13.38 6.26
N ARG A 359 8.40 -14.07 7.02
CA ARG A 359 8.54 -15.50 7.32
C ARG A 359 8.13 -16.42 6.16
N LEU A 360 7.46 -15.85 5.17
CA LEU A 360 7.11 -16.52 3.91
C LEU A 360 8.10 -16.20 2.78
N GLY A 361 9.23 -15.56 3.10
CA GLY A 361 10.24 -15.18 2.11
C GLY A 361 10.04 -13.77 1.55
N LYS A 362 10.72 -13.51 0.43
CA LYS A 362 10.68 -12.22 -0.27
C LYS A 362 9.65 -12.29 -1.40
N ILE A 363 8.48 -11.73 -1.17
CA ILE A 363 7.35 -11.83 -2.09
C ILE A 363 6.82 -10.42 -2.38
N ALA A 364 6.93 -9.99 -3.64
CA ALA A 364 6.23 -8.82 -4.16
C ALA A 364 4.81 -9.23 -4.57
N LEU A 365 3.85 -8.35 -4.39
CA LEU A 365 2.45 -8.53 -4.82
C LEU A 365 2.10 -7.67 -6.03
N GLU A 366 3.09 -6.98 -6.57
CA GLU A 366 2.98 -6.16 -7.79
C GLU A 366 4.28 -6.18 -8.56
N ARG A 367 4.15 -6.11 -9.89
CA ARG A 367 5.25 -5.84 -10.81
C ARG A 367 4.98 -4.58 -11.63
N PRO A 368 6.04 -3.97 -12.20
CA PRO A 368 5.86 -2.86 -13.12
C PRO A 368 4.95 -3.27 -14.29
N PRO A 369 4.01 -2.40 -14.69
CA PRO A 369 3.19 -2.66 -15.87
C PRO A 369 4.07 -2.91 -17.10
N VAL A 370 3.76 -3.96 -17.86
CA VAL A 370 4.40 -4.21 -19.14
C VAL A 370 4.01 -3.08 -20.07
N GLN A 371 4.96 -2.26 -20.48
CA GLN A 371 4.70 -1.26 -21.50
C GLN A 371 4.50 -2.01 -22.82
N SER A 372 3.28 -1.99 -23.35
CA SER A 372 3.02 -2.39 -24.72
C SER A 372 4.02 -1.63 -25.59
N ARG A 373 4.93 -2.33 -26.27
CA ARG A 373 5.74 -1.72 -27.31
C ARG A 373 4.75 -1.18 -28.34
N VAL A 374 4.57 0.14 -28.36
CA VAL A 374 3.94 0.78 -29.51
C VAL A 374 4.89 0.48 -30.68
N ILE A 375 4.47 -0.45 -31.51
CA ILE A 375 5.13 -0.81 -32.75
C ILE A 375 4.87 0.31 -33.77
#